data_f9db09c16e278acd153ae8cd0a8d2cbc
#
_entry.id   f9db09c16e278acd153ae8cd0a8d2cbc
#
_cell.length_a   1.000
_cell.length_b   1.000
_cell.length_c   1.000
_cell.angle_alpha   90.00
_cell.angle_beta   90.00
_cell.angle_gamma   90.00
#
_symmetry.space_group_name_H-M   'P 1'
#
loop_
_entity.id
_entity.type
_entity.pdbx_description
1 polymer ?
#
loop_
_entity_poly.entity_id
_entity_poly.type
_entity_poly.pdbx_seq_one_letter_code
_entity_poly.pdbx_strand_id
1 'polypeptide(L)'
;MYPRLVIDLKKLKSNLDAVAHITKDQGGCSLMIVTKGLCADKEMAHMVAEHPAVDFVADSRVKNISTYADQVRKNGKMTVLLRIPMHDEVAEVVKYADLSFNSELSTIRLLDSEAKKAGVCHKILLRIDLGDLREGIFYQNEDLIFETVGEILGMENIELYGIGVNLTCYGAIIPKNDNLSLLTRIASKIEDKFNIKLKMVSGGNSSSIYLVGKG
;
A
#
# COMPACT_ATOMS: atom_id res chain seq x y z
N MET A 1 11.80 3.05 38.39
CA MET A 1 12.09 3.53 37.00
C MET A 1 11.19 2.71 36.07
N TYR A 2 10.35 3.34 35.25
CA TYR A 2 9.47 2.61 34.32
C TYR A 2 10.25 2.24 33.07
N PRO A 3 9.92 1.11 32.39
CA PRO A 3 10.42 0.81 31.07
C PRO A 3 10.09 1.95 30.10
N ARG A 4 11.04 2.34 29.25
CA ARG A 4 10.84 3.36 28.21
C ARG A 4 11.50 2.93 26.92
N LEU A 5 10.87 3.24 25.80
CA LEU A 5 11.45 3.13 24.48
C LEU A 5 12.16 4.45 24.13
N VAL A 6 13.41 4.37 23.74
CA VAL A 6 14.19 5.51 23.27
C VAL A 6 14.44 5.35 21.78
N ILE A 7 14.01 6.33 20.99
CA ILE A 7 14.17 6.35 19.54
C ILE A 7 15.21 7.42 19.19
N ASP A 8 16.27 7.01 18.51
CA ASP A 8 17.27 7.93 17.95
C ASP A 8 16.88 8.31 16.52
N LEU A 9 16.35 9.52 16.35
CA LEU A 9 15.89 10.02 15.05
C LEU A 9 17.02 10.13 14.01
N LYS A 10 18.26 10.37 14.43
CA LYS A 10 19.40 10.43 13.49
C LYS A 10 19.70 9.05 12.91
N LYS A 11 19.68 8.02 13.76
CA LYS A 11 19.84 6.63 13.32
C LYS A 11 18.66 6.18 12.46
N LEU A 12 17.45 6.57 12.83
CA LEU A 12 16.25 6.27 12.05
C LEU A 12 16.34 6.91 10.65
N LYS A 13 16.77 8.16 10.56
CA LYS A 13 17.02 8.84 9.29
C LYS A 13 18.09 8.12 8.47
N SER A 14 19.22 7.75 9.08
CA SER A 14 20.28 7.00 8.39
C SER A 14 19.80 5.64 7.86
N ASN A 15 18.95 4.93 8.62
CA ASN A 15 18.32 3.70 8.14
C ASN A 15 17.40 3.96 6.96
N LEU A 16 16.65 5.06 6.98
CA LEU A 16 15.79 5.46 5.88
C LEU A 16 16.59 5.80 4.61
N ASP A 17 17.70 6.52 4.76
CA ASP A 17 18.63 6.80 3.68
C ASP A 17 19.18 5.49 3.06
N ALA A 18 19.56 4.51 3.89
CA ALA A 18 20.05 3.21 3.43
C ALA A 18 18.98 2.40 2.67
N VAL A 19 17.75 2.36 3.19
CA VAL A 19 16.63 1.70 2.51
C VAL A 19 16.31 2.40 1.20
N ALA A 20 16.31 3.73 1.19
CA ALA A 20 16.10 4.52 -0.02
C ALA A 20 17.16 4.21 -1.10
N HIS A 21 18.42 4.13 -0.71
CA HIS A 21 19.50 3.75 -1.63
C HIS A 21 19.25 2.37 -2.28
N ILE A 22 18.86 1.37 -1.49
CA ILE A 22 18.57 0.03 -2.02
C ILE A 22 17.35 0.07 -2.95
N THR A 23 16.25 0.68 -2.52
CA THR A 23 14.98 0.59 -3.24
C THR A 23 14.93 1.51 -4.46
N LYS A 24 15.40 2.74 -4.35
CA LYS A 24 15.34 3.74 -5.45
C LYS A 24 16.56 3.68 -6.34
N ASP A 25 17.76 3.79 -5.78
CA ASP A 25 18.97 3.95 -6.60
C ASP A 25 19.38 2.63 -7.26
N GLN A 26 19.27 1.50 -6.54
CA GLN A 26 19.59 0.18 -7.08
C GLN A 26 18.39 -0.50 -7.75
N GLY A 27 17.18 -0.31 -7.21
CA GLY A 27 15.98 -1.03 -7.65
C GLY A 27 15.05 -0.24 -8.57
N GLY A 28 15.21 1.08 -8.68
CA GLY A 28 14.30 1.93 -9.46
C GLY A 28 12.85 1.93 -8.94
N CYS A 29 12.63 1.52 -7.68
CA CYS A 29 11.31 1.36 -7.09
C CYS A 29 10.86 2.61 -6.33
N SER A 30 9.56 2.82 -6.23
CA SER A 30 8.99 3.76 -5.26
C SER A 30 9.11 3.22 -3.84
N LEU A 31 9.23 4.12 -2.87
CA LEU A 31 9.42 3.79 -1.46
C LEU A 31 8.18 4.15 -0.63
N MET A 32 7.56 3.13 -0.03
CA MET A 32 6.46 3.26 0.93
C MET A 32 6.95 2.94 2.34
N ILE A 33 6.91 3.91 3.23
CA ILE A 33 7.32 3.73 4.64
C ILE A 33 6.09 3.53 5.53
N VAL A 34 6.19 2.52 6.40
CA VAL A 34 5.09 2.10 7.28
C VAL A 34 5.35 2.56 8.72
N THR A 35 4.43 3.37 9.27
CA THR A 35 4.57 4.02 10.59
C THR A 35 4.00 3.23 11.77
N LYS A 36 3.29 2.12 11.50
CA LYS A 36 2.57 1.34 12.54
C LYS A 36 3.45 0.81 13.68
N GLY A 37 4.72 0.55 13.42
CA GLY A 37 5.67 0.00 14.41
C GLY A 37 5.91 0.91 15.62
N LEU A 38 5.74 2.21 15.44
CA LEU A 38 5.87 3.24 16.49
C LEU A 38 4.55 4.01 16.69
N CYS A 39 3.41 3.39 16.33
CA CYS A 39 2.07 3.97 16.49
C CYS A 39 1.95 5.38 15.88
N ALA A 40 2.62 5.62 14.75
CA ALA A 40 2.66 6.92 14.08
C ALA A 40 3.12 8.06 15.00
N ASP A 41 4.16 7.79 15.80
CA ASP A 41 4.79 8.86 16.58
C ASP A 41 5.01 10.11 15.73
N LYS A 42 4.64 11.27 16.27
CA LYS A 42 4.54 12.49 15.48
C LYS A 42 5.88 12.94 14.89
N GLU A 43 6.96 12.88 15.65
CA GLU A 43 8.28 13.32 15.19
C GLU A 43 8.81 12.39 14.10
N MET A 44 8.63 11.08 14.30
CA MET A 44 8.98 10.08 13.30
C MET A 44 8.15 10.23 12.02
N ALA A 45 6.82 10.36 12.14
CA ALA A 45 5.94 10.50 10.98
C ALA A 45 6.26 11.76 10.17
N HIS A 46 6.59 12.88 10.82
CA HIS A 46 7.02 14.10 10.15
C HIS A 46 8.36 13.92 9.44
N MET A 47 9.35 13.32 10.09
CA MET A 47 10.64 13.04 9.46
C MET A 47 10.48 12.15 8.20
N VAL A 48 9.63 11.13 8.27
CA VAL A 48 9.32 10.27 7.12
C VAL A 48 8.60 11.06 6.01
N ALA A 49 7.63 11.90 6.38
CA ALA A 49 6.89 12.73 5.43
C ALA A 49 7.78 13.76 4.72
N GLU A 50 8.80 14.27 5.38
CA GLU A 50 9.73 15.26 4.83
C GLU A 50 10.86 14.64 4.01
N HIS A 51 11.14 13.35 4.19
CA HIS A 51 12.28 12.69 3.54
C HIS A 51 12.09 12.61 2.01
N PRO A 52 13.03 13.14 1.18
CA PRO A 52 12.82 13.30 -0.27
C PRO A 52 12.66 11.98 -1.02
N ALA A 53 13.23 10.90 -0.52
CA ALA A 53 13.15 9.59 -1.18
C ALA A 53 11.83 8.84 -0.90
N VAL A 54 11.02 9.27 0.06
CA VAL A 54 9.74 8.64 0.38
C VAL A 54 8.66 9.12 -0.56
N ASP A 55 7.92 8.21 -1.16
CA ASP A 55 6.80 8.51 -2.06
C ASP A 55 5.45 8.33 -1.36
N PHE A 56 5.37 7.36 -0.44
CA PHE A 56 4.14 7.01 0.28
C PHE A 56 4.42 6.85 1.78
N VAL A 57 3.47 7.30 2.60
CA VAL A 57 3.49 7.06 4.05
C VAL A 57 2.27 6.25 4.43
N ALA A 58 2.48 5.09 5.04
CA ALA A 58 1.45 4.10 5.23
C ALA A 58 1.27 3.69 6.70
N ASP A 59 0.05 3.34 7.06
CA ASP A 59 -0.25 2.74 8.37
C ASP A 59 -1.39 1.70 8.23
N SER A 60 -1.56 0.86 9.24
CA SER A 60 -2.67 -0.08 9.34
C SER A 60 -3.90 0.49 10.05
N ARG A 61 -3.83 1.71 10.55
CA ARG A 61 -4.91 2.37 11.28
C ARG A 61 -5.19 3.75 10.70
N VAL A 62 -6.42 3.99 10.26
CA VAL A 62 -6.82 5.30 9.73
C VAL A 62 -6.64 6.41 10.78
N LYS A 63 -6.88 6.09 12.06
CA LYS A 63 -6.61 7.01 13.18
C LYS A 63 -5.15 7.47 13.25
N ASN A 64 -4.18 6.59 12.96
CA ASN A 64 -2.78 6.98 12.88
C ASN A 64 -2.54 7.89 11.67
N ILE A 65 -3.07 7.50 10.50
CA ILE A 65 -2.96 8.30 9.27
C ILE A 65 -3.51 9.71 9.46
N SER A 66 -4.64 9.87 10.14
CA SER A 66 -5.27 11.17 10.38
C SER A 66 -4.37 12.16 11.13
N THR A 67 -3.38 11.67 11.90
CA THR A 67 -2.47 12.54 12.66
C THR A 67 -1.40 13.21 11.80
N TYR A 68 -1.10 12.66 10.61
CA TYR A 68 -0.03 13.16 9.74
C TYR A 68 -0.45 13.36 8.27
N ALA A 69 -1.70 13.05 7.91
CA ALA A 69 -2.15 13.09 6.51
C ALA A 69 -1.87 14.44 5.83
N ASP A 70 -2.20 15.54 6.50
CA ASP A 70 -1.99 16.88 5.96
C ASP A 70 -0.51 17.19 5.72
N GLN A 71 0.37 16.74 6.63
CA GLN A 71 1.81 16.92 6.47
C GLN A 71 2.36 16.11 5.30
N VAL A 72 1.88 14.88 5.11
CA VAL A 72 2.28 14.02 3.98
C VAL A 72 1.86 14.66 2.66
N ARG A 73 0.60 15.10 2.55
CA ARG A 73 0.06 15.76 1.36
C ARG A 73 0.77 17.08 1.05
N LYS A 74 1.08 17.87 2.08
CA LYS A 74 1.84 19.12 1.95
C LYS A 74 3.23 18.92 1.34
N ASN A 75 3.82 17.75 1.55
CA ASN A 75 5.09 17.36 0.92
C ASN A 75 4.91 16.66 -0.45
N GLY A 76 3.72 16.71 -1.05
CA GLY A 76 3.43 16.12 -2.36
C GLY A 76 3.39 14.59 -2.38
N LYS A 77 3.18 13.95 -1.24
CA LYS A 77 3.16 12.50 -1.08
C LYS A 77 1.76 11.98 -0.79
N MET A 78 1.58 10.66 -0.89
CA MET A 78 0.29 10.02 -0.62
C MET A 78 0.32 9.24 0.69
N THR A 79 -0.82 9.28 1.39
CA THR A 79 -1.10 8.45 2.56
C THR A 79 -1.75 7.14 2.14
N VAL A 80 -1.39 6.03 2.81
CA VAL A 80 -1.86 4.70 2.43
C VAL A 80 -2.38 3.92 3.64
N LEU A 81 -3.60 3.39 3.53
CA LEU A 81 -4.12 2.39 4.46
C LEU A 81 -3.77 0.98 3.97
N LEU A 82 -2.98 0.23 4.77
CA LEU A 82 -2.39 -1.06 4.36
C LEU A 82 -3.32 -2.27 4.48
N ARG A 83 -4.55 -2.12 4.90
CA ARG A 83 -5.53 -3.19 5.07
C ARG A 83 -6.86 -2.84 4.43
N ILE A 84 -7.72 -3.83 4.30
CA ILE A 84 -9.12 -3.61 3.94
C ILE A 84 -9.75 -2.71 5.02
N PRO A 85 -10.41 -1.61 4.65
CA PRO A 85 -11.16 -0.77 5.57
C PRO A 85 -12.28 -1.55 6.25
N MET A 86 -12.54 -1.22 7.52
CA MET A 86 -13.80 -1.64 8.15
C MET A 86 -14.96 -0.78 7.62
N HIS A 87 -16.16 -1.33 7.56
CA HIS A 87 -17.31 -0.63 6.97
C HIS A 87 -17.69 0.66 7.70
N ASP A 88 -17.46 0.71 9.02
CA ASP A 88 -17.75 1.87 9.87
C ASP A 88 -16.67 2.97 9.78
N GLU A 89 -15.52 2.69 9.21
CA GLU A 89 -14.44 3.67 9.07
C GLU A 89 -14.24 4.21 7.65
N VAL A 90 -15.04 3.76 6.64
CA VAL A 90 -14.81 4.12 5.23
C VAL A 90 -14.84 5.64 4.98
N ALA A 91 -15.66 6.38 5.70
CA ALA A 91 -15.71 7.84 5.61
C ALA A 91 -14.38 8.49 6.06
N GLU A 92 -13.80 7.99 7.16
CA GLU A 92 -12.48 8.44 7.63
C GLU A 92 -11.37 8.02 6.66
N VAL A 93 -11.47 6.82 6.07
CA VAL A 93 -10.51 6.34 5.08
C VAL A 93 -10.50 7.26 3.87
N VAL A 94 -11.65 7.57 3.29
CA VAL A 94 -11.76 8.51 2.15
C VAL A 94 -11.20 9.89 2.49
N LYS A 95 -11.39 10.34 3.73
CA LYS A 95 -10.92 11.65 4.18
C LYS A 95 -9.40 11.70 4.37
N TYR A 96 -8.79 10.67 4.95
CA TYR A 96 -7.41 10.73 5.44
C TYR A 96 -6.42 9.88 4.65
N ALA A 97 -6.87 8.82 3.96
CA ALA A 97 -6.03 7.98 3.12
C ALA A 97 -6.26 8.30 1.64
N ASP A 98 -5.19 8.58 0.91
CA ASP A 98 -5.24 8.82 -0.54
C ASP A 98 -5.38 7.52 -1.31
N LEU A 99 -4.93 6.42 -0.71
CA LEU A 99 -4.92 5.07 -1.27
C LEU A 99 -5.23 4.06 -0.16
N SER A 100 -6.01 3.01 -0.47
CA SER A 100 -6.22 1.88 0.45
C SER A 100 -6.07 0.53 -0.25
N PHE A 101 -5.63 -0.48 0.51
CA PHE A 101 -5.59 -1.86 0.02
C PHE A 101 -6.93 -2.54 0.21
N ASN A 102 -7.42 -3.23 -0.83
CA ASN A 102 -8.73 -3.86 -0.83
C ASN A 102 -8.72 -5.21 -1.56
N SER A 103 -9.64 -6.09 -1.19
CA SER A 103 -9.96 -7.33 -1.93
C SER A 103 -11.45 -7.64 -1.92
N GLU A 104 -12.26 -6.84 -1.22
CA GLU A 104 -13.68 -7.08 -0.99
C GLU A 104 -14.52 -6.05 -1.74
N LEU A 105 -15.30 -6.49 -2.75
CA LEU A 105 -16.16 -5.60 -3.54
C LEU A 105 -17.20 -4.86 -2.67
N SER A 106 -17.70 -5.49 -1.61
CA SER A 106 -18.62 -4.83 -0.67
C SER A 106 -17.99 -3.59 -0.03
N THR A 107 -16.75 -3.68 0.41
CA THR A 107 -16.01 -2.54 0.97
C THR A 107 -15.65 -1.51 -0.11
N ILE A 108 -15.27 -1.95 -1.31
CA ILE A 108 -14.95 -1.02 -2.42
C ILE A 108 -16.18 -0.21 -2.84
N ARG A 109 -17.37 -0.83 -2.89
CA ARG A 109 -18.63 -0.11 -3.17
C ARG A 109 -18.97 0.92 -2.09
N LEU A 110 -18.68 0.63 -0.82
CA LEU A 110 -18.84 1.61 0.26
C LEU A 110 -17.85 2.78 0.10
N LEU A 111 -16.59 2.50 -0.25
CA LEU A 111 -15.61 3.54 -0.55
C LEU A 111 -16.06 4.41 -1.74
N ASP A 112 -16.60 3.83 -2.81
CA ASP A 112 -17.15 4.57 -3.96
C ASP A 112 -18.27 5.53 -3.51
N SER A 113 -19.21 5.01 -2.71
CA SER A 113 -20.31 5.82 -2.17
C SER A 113 -19.82 6.98 -1.30
N GLU A 114 -18.86 6.75 -0.41
CA GLU A 114 -18.30 7.81 0.45
C GLU A 114 -17.43 8.78 -0.34
N ALA A 115 -16.66 8.31 -1.32
CA ALA A 115 -15.88 9.15 -2.22
C ALA A 115 -16.79 10.08 -3.05
N LYS A 116 -17.92 9.57 -3.53
CA LYS A 116 -18.96 10.38 -4.20
C LYS A 116 -19.50 11.48 -3.29
N LYS A 117 -19.84 11.15 -2.04
CA LYS A 117 -20.32 12.15 -1.06
C LYS A 117 -19.27 13.22 -0.77
N ALA A 118 -18.01 12.83 -0.72
CA ALA A 118 -16.89 13.73 -0.48
C ALA A 118 -16.44 14.52 -1.73
N GLY A 119 -16.96 14.18 -2.92
CA GLY A 119 -16.57 14.81 -4.19
C GLY A 119 -15.13 14.51 -4.61
N VAL A 120 -14.62 13.32 -4.26
CA VAL A 120 -13.25 12.90 -4.57
C VAL A 120 -13.24 11.55 -5.30
N CYS A 121 -12.10 11.23 -5.93
CA CYS A 121 -11.82 9.89 -6.45
C CYS A 121 -10.82 9.19 -5.52
N HIS A 122 -11.24 8.11 -4.86
CA HIS A 122 -10.40 7.35 -3.95
C HIS A 122 -9.61 6.27 -4.70
N LYS A 123 -8.31 6.16 -4.40
CA LYS A 123 -7.44 5.19 -5.05
C LYS A 123 -7.41 3.88 -4.28
N ILE A 124 -7.41 2.76 -5.00
CA ILE A 124 -7.27 1.44 -4.38
C ILE A 124 -6.14 0.64 -5.02
N LEU A 125 -5.49 -0.20 -4.22
CA LEU A 125 -4.68 -1.33 -4.64
C LEU A 125 -5.47 -2.61 -4.40
N LEU A 126 -5.72 -3.37 -5.48
CA LEU A 126 -6.33 -4.68 -5.34
C LEU A 126 -5.31 -5.68 -4.79
N ARG A 127 -5.64 -6.30 -3.67
CA ARG A 127 -4.77 -7.28 -3.02
C ARG A 127 -4.87 -8.63 -3.72
N ILE A 128 -3.73 -9.16 -4.12
CA ILE A 128 -3.59 -10.52 -4.67
C ILE A 128 -2.89 -11.38 -3.61
N ASP A 129 -3.45 -12.55 -3.32
CA ASP A 129 -2.82 -13.54 -2.44
C ASP A 129 -2.02 -14.53 -3.28
N LEU A 130 -0.72 -14.56 -3.08
CA LEU A 130 0.22 -15.48 -3.75
C LEU A 130 0.48 -16.77 -2.95
N GLY A 131 -0.44 -17.12 -2.04
CA GLY A 131 -0.38 -18.35 -1.24
C GLY A 131 -0.04 -18.14 0.24
N ASP A 132 0.06 -16.89 0.70
CA ASP A 132 0.22 -16.56 2.13
C ASP A 132 -1.07 -16.82 2.92
N LEU A 133 -2.22 -16.94 2.23
CA LEU A 133 -3.55 -17.27 2.74
C LEU A 133 -4.02 -16.34 3.86
N ARG A 134 -3.66 -15.08 3.76
CA ARG A 134 -4.00 -14.07 4.75
C ARG A 134 -5.05 -13.08 4.27
N GLU A 135 -4.82 -12.49 3.12
CA GLU A 135 -5.67 -11.43 2.55
C GLU A 135 -5.43 -11.29 1.06
N GLY A 136 -6.49 -11.03 0.31
CA GLY A 136 -6.41 -10.85 -1.14
C GLY A 136 -7.19 -11.91 -1.90
N ILE A 137 -7.33 -11.71 -3.20
CA ILE A 137 -7.90 -12.72 -4.10
C ILE A 137 -6.80 -13.71 -4.45
N PHE A 138 -7.06 -14.99 -4.22
CA PHE A 138 -6.08 -16.04 -4.50
C PHE A 138 -5.67 -16.07 -5.96
N TYR A 139 -4.39 -16.05 -6.23
CA TYR A 139 -3.81 -15.84 -7.57
C TYR A 139 -4.25 -16.83 -8.64
N GLN A 140 -4.65 -18.04 -8.25
CA GLN A 140 -5.16 -19.05 -9.18
C GLN A 140 -6.62 -18.81 -9.59
N ASN A 141 -7.35 -17.96 -8.89
CA ASN A 141 -8.71 -17.59 -9.22
C ASN A 141 -8.72 -16.38 -10.17
N GLU A 142 -8.16 -16.55 -11.35
CA GLU A 142 -8.03 -15.44 -12.33
C GLU A 142 -9.38 -14.87 -12.74
N ASP A 143 -10.41 -15.71 -12.85
CA ASP A 143 -11.75 -15.25 -13.22
C ASP A 143 -12.30 -14.24 -12.19
N LEU A 144 -12.16 -14.55 -10.90
CA LEU A 144 -12.58 -13.65 -9.84
C LEU A 144 -11.74 -12.35 -9.81
N ILE A 145 -10.44 -12.45 -10.11
CA ILE A 145 -9.59 -11.25 -10.22
C ILE A 145 -10.11 -10.34 -11.35
N PHE A 146 -10.37 -10.91 -12.51
CA PHE A 146 -10.85 -10.13 -13.66
C PHE A 146 -12.28 -9.59 -13.46
N GLU A 147 -13.17 -10.38 -12.88
CA GLU A 147 -14.51 -9.92 -12.52
C GLU A 147 -14.43 -8.74 -11.56
N THR A 148 -13.63 -8.88 -10.50
CA THR A 148 -13.41 -7.79 -9.52
C THR A 148 -12.84 -6.53 -10.16
N VAL A 149 -11.84 -6.67 -11.04
CA VAL A 149 -11.26 -5.54 -11.78
C VAL A 149 -12.31 -4.88 -12.66
N GLY A 150 -13.12 -5.67 -13.39
CA GLY A 150 -14.20 -5.15 -14.25
C GLY A 150 -15.23 -4.33 -13.45
N GLU A 151 -15.63 -4.82 -12.29
CA GLU A 151 -16.53 -4.10 -11.37
C GLU A 151 -15.92 -2.79 -10.89
N ILE A 152 -14.64 -2.80 -10.49
CA ILE A 152 -13.93 -1.61 -10.03
C ILE A 152 -13.83 -0.54 -11.13
N LEU A 153 -13.51 -0.95 -12.34
CA LEU A 153 -13.41 -0.04 -13.50
C LEU A 153 -14.76 0.59 -13.90
N GLY A 154 -15.87 -0.02 -13.50
CA GLY A 154 -17.22 0.54 -13.66
C GLY A 154 -17.61 1.57 -12.60
N MET A 155 -16.82 1.78 -11.54
CA MET A 155 -17.10 2.71 -10.45
C MET A 155 -16.59 4.12 -10.80
N GLU A 156 -17.42 5.15 -10.58
CA GLU A 156 -17.10 6.53 -10.99
C GLU A 156 -16.13 7.24 -10.04
N ASN A 157 -16.10 6.84 -8.76
CA ASN A 157 -15.35 7.54 -7.73
C ASN A 157 -14.21 6.69 -7.14
N ILE A 158 -13.87 5.59 -7.82
CA ILE A 158 -12.75 4.72 -7.47
C ILE A 158 -11.75 4.66 -8.63
N GLU A 159 -10.48 4.80 -8.32
CA GLU A 159 -9.38 4.56 -9.26
C GLU A 159 -8.68 3.25 -8.88
N LEU A 160 -8.66 2.26 -9.78
CA LEU A 160 -7.77 1.12 -9.65
C LEU A 160 -6.32 1.59 -9.89
N TYR A 161 -5.64 1.94 -8.81
CA TYR A 161 -4.28 2.46 -8.88
C TYR A 161 -3.25 1.37 -9.19
N GLY A 162 -3.56 0.12 -8.82
CA GLY A 162 -2.70 -1.01 -9.08
C GLY A 162 -3.09 -2.28 -8.32
N ILE A 163 -2.16 -3.21 -8.29
CA ILE A 163 -2.28 -4.44 -7.51
C ILE A 163 -1.12 -4.60 -6.54
N GLY A 164 -1.30 -5.42 -5.51
CA GLY A 164 -0.23 -5.64 -4.54
C GLY A 164 -0.36 -6.93 -3.76
N VAL A 165 0.75 -7.39 -3.20
CA VAL A 165 0.86 -8.57 -2.34
C VAL A 165 1.48 -8.20 -1.01
N ASN A 166 1.21 -9.00 0.01
CA ASN A 166 1.93 -8.95 1.28
C ASN A 166 2.33 -10.38 1.67
N LEU A 167 3.62 -10.63 1.80
CA LEU A 167 4.18 -11.94 2.10
C LEU A 167 4.96 -11.91 3.42
N THR A 168 5.13 -13.05 4.07
CA THR A 168 5.96 -13.29 5.26
C THR A 168 5.49 -12.63 6.56
N CYS A 169 4.66 -11.61 6.51
CA CYS A 169 4.28 -10.84 7.70
C CYS A 169 3.49 -11.68 8.71
N TYR A 170 2.75 -12.67 8.23
CA TYR A 170 1.94 -13.61 9.01
C TYR A 170 2.23 -15.06 8.57
N GLY A 171 2.25 -15.32 7.26
CA GLY A 171 2.39 -16.63 6.69
C GLY A 171 3.85 -17.05 6.47
N ALA A 172 4.00 -18.19 5.82
CA ALA A 172 5.29 -18.85 5.60
C ALA A 172 5.86 -18.62 4.19
N ILE A 173 5.20 -17.83 3.34
CA ILE A 173 5.68 -17.60 1.98
C ILE A 173 6.82 -16.60 1.98
N ILE A 174 8.01 -17.10 1.70
CA ILE A 174 9.21 -16.27 1.54
C ILE A 174 9.18 -15.65 0.14
N PRO A 175 9.33 -14.31 0.01
CA PRO A 175 9.45 -13.66 -1.29
C PRO A 175 10.61 -14.24 -2.11
N LYS A 176 10.33 -14.58 -3.36
CA LYS A 176 11.30 -15.07 -4.34
C LYS A 176 10.95 -14.50 -5.71
N ASN A 177 11.89 -14.50 -6.64
CA ASN A 177 11.64 -14.05 -8.00
C ASN A 177 10.46 -14.81 -8.64
N ASP A 178 10.37 -16.11 -8.44
CA ASP A 178 9.30 -16.94 -9.01
C ASP A 178 7.91 -16.51 -8.56
N ASN A 179 7.71 -16.29 -7.24
CA ASN A 179 6.38 -15.91 -6.75
C ASN A 179 6.07 -14.43 -7.01
N LEU A 180 7.04 -13.52 -6.96
CA LEU A 180 6.82 -12.12 -7.31
C LEU A 180 6.57 -11.94 -8.82
N SER A 181 7.17 -12.77 -9.68
CA SER A 181 6.88 -12.79 -11.12
C SER A 181 5.44 -13.20 -11.44
N LEU A 182 4.76 -13.93 -10.54
CA LEU A 182 3.32 -14.19 -10.69
C LEU A 182 2.52 -12.87 -10.58
N LEU A 183 2.87 -12.00 -9.65
CA LEU A 183 2.19 -10.72 -9.48
C LEU A 183 2.34 -9.84 -10.73
N THR A 184 3.55 -9.74 -11.28
CA THR A 184 3.79 -8.95 -12.50
C THR A 184 3.06 -9.53 -13.72
N ARG A 185 2.97 -10.86 -13.84
CA ARG A 185 2.17 -11.51 -14.89
C ARG A 185 0.68 -11.22 -14.75
N ILE A 186 0.15 -11.25 -13.52
CA ILE A 186 -1.25 -10.88 -13.28
C ILE A 186 -1.48 -9.40 -13.65
N ALA A 187 -0.55 -8.52 -13.27
CA ALA A 187 -0.62 -7.11 -13.66
C ALA A 187 -0.70 -6.95 -15.18
N SER A 188 0.20 -7.58 -15.93
CA SER A 188 0.18 -7.54 -17.41
C SER A 188 -1.12 -8.09 -17.99
N LYS A 189 -1.63 -9.22 -17.48
CA LYS A 189 -2.91 -9.76 -17.92
C LYS A 189 -4.09 -8.81 -17.68
N ILE A 190 -4.10 -8.09 -16.55
CA ILE A 190 -5.12 -7.07 -16.26
C ILE A 190 -4.99 -5.91 -17.25
N GLU A 191 -3.78 -5.41 -17.44
CA GLU A 191 -3.51 -4.31 -18.37
C GLU A 191 -3.95 -4.64 -19.79
N ASP A 192 -3.59 -5.82 -20.28
CA ASP A 192 -3.93 -6.30 -21.62
C ASP A 192 -5.44 -6.51 -21.79
N LYS A 193 -6.09 -7.16 -20.80
CA LYS A 193 -7.52 -7.49 -20.89
C LYS A 193 -8.42 -6.26 -20.88
N PHE A 194 -8.08 -5.27 -20.07
CA PHE A 194 -8.90 -4.05 -19.89
C PHE A 194 -8.37 -2.84 -20.63
N ASN A 195 -7.25 -2.97 -21.35
CA ASN A 195 -6.56 -1.89 -22.07
C ASN A 195 -6.30 -0.66 -21.15
N ILE A 196 -5.75 -0.93 -19.96
CA ILE A 196 -5.39 0.09 -18.96
C ILE A 196 -3.90 0.00 -18.62
N LYS A 197 -3.41 0.99 -17.85
CA LYS A 197 -2.08 0.94 -17.24
C LYS A 197 -2.21 1.07 -15.72
N LEU A 198 -1.67 0.10 -14.99
CA LEU A 198 -1.56 0.14 -13.55
C LEU A 198 -0.41 1.06 -13.14
N LYS A 199 -0.69 1.98 -12.23
CA LYS A 199 0.33 2.95 -11.75
C LYS A 199 1.26 2.33 -10.69
N MET A 200 0.85 1.20 -10.10
CA MET A 200 1.63 0.52 -9.06
C MET A 200 1.46 -1.00 -9.11
N VAL A 201 2.60 -1.69 -9.01
CA VAL A 201 2.65 -3.12 -8.64
C VAL A 201 3.47 -3.23 -7.37
N SER A 202 2.79 -3.49 -6.24
CA SER A 202 3.44 -3.53 -4.92
C SER A 202 3.91 -4.96 -4.60
N GLY A 203 5.21 -5.21 -4.72
CA GLY A 203 5.84 -6.53 -4.59
C GLY A 203 6.09 -7.00 -3.16
N GLY A 204 5.43 -6.44 -2.17
CA GLY A 204 5.52 -6.91 -0.79
C GLY A 204 6.05 -5.88 0.21
N ASN A 205 6.88 -6.32 1.14
CA ASN A 205 7.30 -5.56 2.30
C ASN A 205 8.83 -5.67 2.52
N SER A 206 9.31 -5.34 3.72
CA SER A 206 10.73 -5.41 4.07
C SER A 206 11.36 -6.79 3.83
N SER A 207 10.55 -7.87 3.84
CA SER A 207 11.05 -9.23 3.59
C SER A 207 11.45 -9.49 2.13
N SER A 208 11.03 -8.65 1.19
CA SER A 208 11.39 -8.75 -0.23
C SER A 208 12.57 -7.83 -0.63
N ILE A 209 13.03 -6.98 0.27
CA ILE A 209 14.05 -5.96 -0.05
C ILE A 209 15.38 -6.57 -0.53
N TYR A 210 15.70 -7.79 -0.11
CA TYR A 210 16.93 -8.50 -0.51
C TYR A 210 16.93 -8.94 -1.98
N LEU A 211 15.77 -8.90 -2.64
CA LEU A 211 15.62 -9.19 -4.07
C LEU A 211 15.84 -7.96 -4.95
N VAL A 212 15.79 -6.76 -4.36
CA VAL A 212 15.98 -5.52 -5.09
C VAL A 212 17.41 -5.47 -5.65
N GLY A 213 17.54 -5.15 -6.93
CA GLY A 213 18.83 -5.08 -7.61
C GLY A 213 19.46 -6.43 -7.98
N LYS A 214 18.74 -7.55 -7.77
CA LYS A 214 19.19 -8.91 -8.14
C LYS A 214 18.47 -9.50 -9.34
N GLY A 215 17.59 -8.74 -9.96
CA GLY A 215 16.81 -9.15 -11.13
C GLY A 215 17.52 -8.95 -12.44
#